data_4d93c2a7a8ee987fc82c336e9007f153
#
_entry.id   4d93c2a7a8ee987fc82c336e9007f153
#
_cell.length_a   1.000
_cell.length_b   1.000
_cell.length_c   1.000
_cell.angle_alpha   90.00
_cell.angle_beta   90.00
_cell.angle_gamma   90.00
#
_symmetry.space_group_name_H-M   'P 1'
#
loop_
_entity.id
_entity.type
_entity.pdbx_description
1 polymer ?
#
loop_
_entity_poly.entity_id
_entity_poly.type
_entity_poly.pdbx_seq_one_letter_code
_entity_poly.pdbx_strand_id
1 'polypeptide(L)'
;MANQEQLDILKQGVETWNEWRKEHATIRPDLRGADLSEADLTGADFSEADLVAADLTGADLSEANLNYAVLWQAHLRHTNLSEADFSEADFSNADLSNADLSHAMLGGADLSKADLSKADLRYSYLGGADLSKADLTAADLGGAWVEGTVFGDVDLSAVTGLDTIDHYGPSTIGIDTIYRSHGDIPEVFLKGAGVDDTFITYIRSLLGKANEYYSCFISYSSKDNSFARRLYNDLQSHNVRCWFAPEDLKWGEKIRTGIDEAISRHDKLLLILSKHSIASGWIEHEVKTALAREQKEKRTVLFPVRVDRAVFDSPFDWAIEIRHERNIGDFTRWKNHDDYQKAFTRLLRDLMTGDQKMRSRDATTNDR
;
A
#
# COMPACT_ATOMS: atom_id res chain seq x y z
N MET A 1 27.48 1.99 -33.71
CA MET A 1 27.17 0.89 -34.67
C MET A 1 28.02 -0.28 -34.24
N ALA A 2 27.44 -1.45 -34.24
CA ALA A 2 28.13 -2.69 -33.82
C ALA A 2 29.41 -2.96 -34.61
N ASN A 3 30.32 -3.69 -33.99
CA ASN A 3 31.51 -4.22 -34.67
C ASN A 3 31.08 -5.34 -35.64
N GLN A 4 31.28 -5.11 -36.95
CA GLN A 4 30.78 -6.05 -37.95
C GLN A 4 31.46 -7.43 -37.89
N GLU A 5 32.76 -7.49 -37.54
CA GLU A 5 33.50 -8.74 -37.39
C GLU A 5 32.93 -9.59 -36.25
N GLN A 6 32.60 -8.95 -35.11
CA GLN A 6 31.97 -9.63 -33.96
C GLN A 6 30.56 -10.12 -34.30
N LEU A 7 29.77 -9.32 -35.03
CA LEU A 7 28.46 -9.76 -35.53
C LEU A 7 28.56 -10.94 -36.47
N ASP A 8 29.55 -10.95 -37.36
CA ASP A 8 29.76 -12.02 -38.31
C ASP A 8 30.20 -13.34 -37.61
N ILE A 9 30.91 -13.23 -36.49
CA ILE A 9 31.26 -14.36 -35.61
C ILE A 9 29.97 -14.87 -34.92
N LEU A 10 29.20 -13.98 -34.30
CA LEU A 10 27.95 -14.35 -33.61
C LEU A 10 26.94 -15.02 -34.53
N LYS A 11 26.83 -14.57 -35.78
CA LYS A 11 25.97 -15.19 -36.81
C LYS A 11 26.37 -16.60 -37.21
N GLN A 12 27.59 -17.05 -36.86
CA GLN A 12 28.01 -18.44 -37.04
C GLN A 12 27.50 -19.36 -35.94
N GLY A 13 26.91 -18.81 -34.90
CA GLY A 13 26.27 -19.51 -33.77
C GLY A 13 26.99 -19.30 -32.46
N VAL A 14 26.25 -19.55 -31.38
CA VAL A 14 26.68 -19.31 -30.00
C VAL A 14 27.96 -20.09 -29.62
N GLU A 15 28.12 -21.31 -30.13
CA GLU A 15 29.29 -22.11 -29.87
C GLU A 15 30.58 -21.44 -30.38
N THR A 16 30.56 -20.94 -31.64
CA THR A 16 31.66 -20.16 -32.26
C THR A 16 31.90 -18.84 -31.51
N TRP A 17 30.85 -18.19 -31.11
CA TRP A 17 30.90 -16.96 -30.32
C TRP A 17 31.58 -17.20 -28.97
N ASN A 18 31.19 -18.21 -28.24
CA ASN A 18 31.73 -18.55 -26.93
C ASN A 18 33.19 -19.00 -27.00
N GLU A 19 33.61 -19.67 -28.09
CA GLU A 19 35.02 -19.98 -28.33
C GLU A 19 35.83 -18.69 -28.58
N TRP A 20 35.31 -17.80 -29.42
CA TRP A 20 35.92 -16.50 -29.64
C TRP A 20 36.05 -15.68 -28.34
N ARG A 21 35.02 -15.69 -27.50
CA ARG A 21 35.01 -15.04 -26.18
C ARG A 21 36.11 -15.59 -25.29
N LYS A 22 36.30 -16.88 -25.24
CA LYS A 22 37.39 -17.53 -24.45
C LYS A 22 38.79 -17.09 -24.91
N GLU A 23 39.01 -16.96 -26.21
CA GLU A 23 40.29 -16.53 -26.78
C GLU A 23 40.52 -15.01 -26.61
N HIS A 24 39.45 -14.24 -26.51
CA HIS A 24 39.48 -12.78 -26.47
C HIS A 24 38.82 -12.20 -25.21
N ALA A 25 39.06 -12.82 -24.06
CA ALA A 25 38.38 -12.49 -22.80
C ALA A 25 38.59 -11.03 -22.33
N THR A 26 39.57 -10.33 -22.81
CA THR A 26 39.84 -8.90 -22.48
C THR A 26 39.16 -7.94 -23.46
N ILE A 27 38.57 -8.43 -24.54
CA ILE A 27 37.90 -7.60 -25.52
C ILE A 27 36.45 -7.45 -25.08
N ARG A 28 36.05 -6.21 -24.85
CA ARG A 28 34.63 -5.87 -24.65
C ARG A 28 33.86 -5.95 -25.96
N PRO A 29 32.85 -6.84 -26.13
CA PRO A 29 32.09 -6.89 -27.36
C PRO A 29 31.35 -5.59 -27.62
N ASP A 30 31.40 -5.07 -28.86
CA ASP A 30 30.65 -3.91 -29.31
C ASP A 30 29.52 -4.35 -30.25
N LEU A 31 28.32 -4.49 -29.68
CA LEU A 31 27.09 -4.90 -30.36
C LEU A 31 26.03 -3.80 -30.36
N ARG A 32 26.46 -2.53 -30.24
CA ARG A 32 25.55 -1.37 -30.17
C ARG A 32 24.67 -1.23 -31.40
N GLY A 33 23.37 -1.20 -31.15
CA GLY A 33 22.37 -1.11 -32.23
C GLY A 33 22.37 -2.31 -33.16
N ALA A 34 22.89 -3.45 -32.72
CA ALA A 34 22.82 -4.71 -33.48
C ALA A 34 21.36 -5.15 -33.59
N ASP A 35 20.97 -5.67 -34.74
CA ASP A 35 19.74 -6.40 -34.92
C ASP A 35 19.99 -7.88 -34.64
N LEU A 36 19.50 -8.32 -33.47
CA LEU A 36 19.57 -9.67 -32.94
C LEU A 36 18.15 -10.19 -32.65
N SER A 37 17.12 -9.58 -33.29
CA SER A 37 15.73 -9.95 -33.10
C SER A 37 15.50 -11.42 -33.52
N GLU A 38 14.68 -12.14 -32.73
CA GLU A 38 14.33 -13.53 -32.94
C GLU A 38 15.54 -14.51 -32.97
N ALA A 39 16.74 -14.05 -32.54
CA ALA A 39 17.94 -14.87 -32.57
C ALA A 39 17.94 -15.90 -31.44
N ASP A 40 18.45 -17.10 -31.69
CA ASP A 40 18.80 -18.09 -30.65
C ASP A 40 20.19 -17.79 -30.13
N LEU A 41 20.22 -17.25 -28.89
CA LEU A 41 21.43 -16.82 -28.19
C LEU A 41 21.57 -17.57 -26.85
N THR A 42 20.91 -18.74 -26.75
CA THR A 42 20.88 -19.57 -25.53
C THR A 42 22.30 -19.88 -25.05
N GLY A 43 22.62 -19.53 -23.80
CA GLY A 43 23.92 -19.77 -23.19
C GLY A 43 25.08 -18.96 -23.80
N ALA A 44 24.82 -17.87 -24.54
CA ALA A 44 25.84 -17.01 -25.10
C ALA A 44 26.59 -16.20 -24.01
N ASP A 45 27.90 -16.05 -24.14
CA ASP A 45 28.71 -15.20 -23.27
C ASP A 45 28.78 -13.76 -23.80
N PHE A 46 27.91 -12.91 -23.29
CA PHE A 46 27.87 -11.47 -23.52
C PHE A 46 28.38 -10.68 -22.31
N SER A 47 29.17 -11.30 -21.45
CA SER A 47 29.72 -10.61 -20.28
C SER A 47 30.46 -9.34 -20.69
N GLU A 48 30.21 -8.24 -20.00
CA GLU A 48 30.72 -6.89 -20.27
C GLU A 48 30.36 -6.31 -21.66
N ALA A 49 29.51 -6.96 -22.46
CA ALA A 49 29.15 -6.50 -23.80
C ALA A 49 28.48 -5.13 -23.80
N ASP A 50 28.73 -4.35 -24.83
CA ASP A 50 28.01 -3.12 -25.13
C ASP A 50 26.88 -3.41 -26.12
N LEU A 51 25.65 -3.54 -25.58
CA LEU A 51 24.41 -3.82 -26.28
C LEU A 51 23.49 -2.59 -26.31
N VAL A 52 24.05 -1.38 -26.14
CA VAL A 52 23.27 -0.13 -26.15
C VAL A 52 22.39 -0.05 -27.38
N ALA A 53 21.10 0.15 -27.18
CA ALA A 53 20.07 0.24 -28.23
C ALA A 53 20.05 -0.96 -29.22
N ALA A 54 20.55 -2.14 -28.81
CA ALA A 54 20.40 -3.35 -29.59
C ALA A 54 18.95 -3.80 -29.65
N ASP A 55 18.55 -4.39 -30.75
CA ASP A 55 17.23 -5.03 -30.91
C ASP A 55 17.37 -6.53 -30.63
N LEU A 56 16.83 -6.94 -29.51
CA LEU A 56 16.79 -8.32 -29.03
C LEU A 56 15.32 -8.83 -28.98
N THR A 57 14.39 -8.13 -29.62
CA THR A 57 12.97 -8.45 -29.57
C THR A 57 12.72 -9.90 -29.97
N GLY A 58 12.07 -10.66 -29.09
CA GLY A 58 11.74 -12.06 -29.31
C GLY A 58 12.92 -13.03 -29.32
N ALA A 59 14.14 -12.58 -29.02
CA ALA A 59 15.31 -13.46 -28.97
C ALA A 59 15.24 -14.44 -27.78
N ASP A 60 15.93 -15.55 -27.87
CA ASP A 60 16.16 -16.47 -26.75
C ASP A 60 17.57 -16.25 -26.19
N LEU A 61 17.66 -15.69 -24.98
CA LEU A 61 18.88 -15.49 -24.21
C LEU A 61 18.87 -16.33 -22.91
N SER A 62 18.06 -17.39 -22.87
CA SER A 62 18.03 -18.24 -21.67
C SER A 62 19.43 -18.80 -21.37
N GLU A 63 19.74 -18.87 -20.07
CA GLU A 63 21.06 -19.31 -19.57
C GLU A 63 22.27 -18.47 -20.06
N ALA A 64 22.06 -17.34 -20.75
CA ALA A 64 23.14 -16.50 -21.24
C ALA A 64 23.84 -15.75 -20.09
N ASN A 65 25.12 -15.46 -20.26
CA ASN A 65 25.90 -14.64 -19.34
C ASN A 65 26.00 -13.19 -19.86
N LEU A 66 25.30 -12.27 -19.20
CA LEU A 66 25.32 -10.84 -19.51
C LEU A 66 25.79 -10.01 -18.29
N ASN A 67 26.58 -10.61 -17.41
CA ASN A 67 27.09 -9.87 -16.26
C ASN A 67 27.90 -8.64 -16.70
N TYR A 68 27.68 -7.50 -16.04
CA TYR A 68 28.27 -6.18 -16.39
C TYR A 68 27.97 -5.70 -17.82
N ALA A 69 27.02 -6.31 -18.54
CA ALA A 69 26.63 -5.85 -19.87
C ALA A 69 25.90 -4.50 -19.80
N VAL A 70 26.02 -3.70 -20.85
CA VAL A 70 25.29 -2.44 -20.99
C VAL A 70 24.20 -2.58 -22.03
N LEU A 71 22.95 -2.62 -21.54
CA LEU A 71 21.73 -2.76 -22.33
C LEU A 71 20.89 -1.46 -22.31
N TRP A 72 21.52 -0.32 -22.10
CA TRP A 72 20.85 0.97 -22.06
C TRP A 72 20.03 1.20 -23.34
N GLN A 73 18.72 1.48 -23.18
CA GLN A 73 17.77 1.63 -24.29
C GLN A 73 17.67 0.42 -25.24
N ALA A 74 18.08 -0.77 -24.82
CA ALA A 74 17.91 -1.97 -25.64
C ALA A 74 16.41 -2.36 -25.73
N HIS A 75 16.04 -3.01 -26.84
CA HIS A 75 14.69 -3.53 -27.07
C HIS A 75 14.67 -5.02 -26.79
N LEU A 76 14.03 -5.43 -25.68
CA LEU A 76 13.98 -6.81 -25.17
C LEU A 76 12.52 -7.29 -25.05
N ARG A 77 11.64 -6.77 -25.88
CA ARG A 77 10.23 -7.17 -25.84
C ARG A 77 10.05 -8.62 -26.20
N HIS A 78 9.28 -9.37 -25.37
CA HIS A 78 9.01 -10.78 -25.57
C HIS A 78 10.26 -11.68 -25.63
N THR A 79 11.38 -11.19 -25.10
CA THR A 79 12.65 -11.94 -25.04
C THR A 79 12.56 -12.97 -23.94
N ASN A 80 13.07 -14.18 -24.19
CA ASN A 80 13.32 -15.17 -23.16
C ASN A 80 14.68 -14.88 -22.50
N LEU A 81 14.67 -14.49 -21.24
CA LEU A 81 15.82 -14.14 -20.41
C LEU A 81 15.91 -15.08 -19.19
N SER A 82 15.17 -16.19 -19.22
CA SER A 82 15.07 -17.07 -18.07
C SER A 82 16.43 -17.71 -17.72
N GLU A 83 16.72 -17.82 -16.43
CA GLU A 83 17.97 -18.38 -15.90
C GLU A 83 19.26 -17.68 -16.34
N ALA A 84 19.18 -16.51 -17.02
CA ALA A 84 20.34 -15.74 -17.45
C ALA A 84 20.98 -14.93 -16.29
N ASP A 85 22.30 -14.68 -16.38
CA ASP A 85 23.03 -13.88 -15.43
C ASP A 85 23.21 -12.45 -15.93
N PHE A 86 22.50 -11.51 -15.26
CA PHE A 86 22.55 -10.07 -15.48
C PHE A 86 23.13 -9.32 -14.29
N SER A 87 23.94 -9.99 -13.49
CA SER A 87 24.53 -9.33 -12.33
C SER A 87 25.28 -8.06 -12.73
N GLU A 88 24.99 -6.93 -12.06
CA GLU A 88 25.59 -5.63 -12.33
C GLU A 88 25.36 -5.08 -13.78
N ALA A 89 24.39 -5.60 -14.51
CA ALA A 89 24.05 -5.12 -15.85
C ALA A 89 23.26 -3.79 -15.81
N ASP A 90 23.43 -2.95 -16.84
CA ASP A 90 22.71 -1.68 -17.01
C ASP A 90 21.58 -1.85 -18.03
N PHE A 91 20.34 -2.00 -17.52
CA PHE A 91 19.09 -1.99 -18.29
C PHE A 91 18.38 -0.65 -18.27
N SER A 92 19.03 0.41 -17.82
CA SER A 92 18.34 1.67 -17.64
C SER A 92 17.69 2.16 -18.95
N ASN A 93 16.40 2.50 -18.87
CA ASN A 93 15.56 2.87 -20.01
C ASN A 93 15.36 1.77 -21.09
N ALA A 94 15.66 0.50 -20.80
CA ALA A 94 15.40 -0.61 -21.73
C ALA A 94 13.89 -0.97 -21.77
N ASP A 95 13.46 -1.54 -22.89
CA ASP A 95 12.09 -2.09 -23.05
C ASP A 95 12.12 -3.61 -22.85
N LEU A 96 11.74 -4.04 -21.65
CA LEU A 96 11.62 -5.45 -21.22
C LEU A 96 10.16 -5.90 -21.15
N SER A 97 9.26 -5.18 -21.82
CA SER A 97 7.84 -5.48 -21.73
C SER A 97 7.50 -6.88 -22.26
N ASN A 98 6.76 -7.65 -21.46
CA ASN A 98 6.44 -9.06 -21.72
C ASN A 98 7.65 -10.01 -21.82
N ALA A 99 8.83 -9.62 -21.30
CA ALA A 99 9.99 -10.52 -21.24
C ALA A 99 9.82 -11.57 -20.14
N ASP A 100 10.43 -12.72 -20.33
CA ASP A 100 10.55 -13.78 -19.32
C ASP A 100 11.92 -13.62 -18.63
N LEU A 101 11.94 -13.12 -17.40
CA LEU A 101 13.09 -12.98 -16.52
C LEU A 101 13.01 -13.98 -15.35
N SER A 102 12.19 -15.03 -15.48
CA SER A 102 12.05 -16.02 -14.42
C SER A 102 13.38 -16.70 -14.11
N HIS A 103 13.67 -16.85 -12.81
CA HIS A 103 14.95 -17.40 -12.32
C HIS A 103 16.20 -16.63 -12.74
N ALA A 104 16.10 -15.44 -13.34
CA ALA A 104 17.26 -14.64 -13.73
C ALA A 104 18.01 -14.08 -12.52
N MET A 105 19.33 -13.93 -12.65
CA MET A 105 20.17 -13.27 -11.66
C MET A 105 20.31 -11.79 -12.04
N LEU A 106 19.68 -10.91 -11.28
CA LEU A 106 19.65 -9.45 -11.49
C LEU A 106 20.33 -8.71 -10.33
N GLY A 107 21.24 -9.37 -9.64
CA GLY A 107 21.94 -8.78 -8.50
C GLY A 107 22.70 -7.52 -8.86
N GLY A 108 22.40 -6.38 -8.23
CA GLY A 108 23.02 -5.09 -8.51
C GLY A 108 22.69 -4.47 -9.87
N ALA A 109 21.77 -5.05 -10.64
CA ALA A 109 21.40 -4.51 -11.94
C ALA A 109 20.69 -3.15 -11.84
N ASP A 110 21.00 -2.24 -12.77
CA ASP A 110 20.27 -0.98 -12.94
C ASP A 110 19.09 -1.18 -13.91
N LEU A 111 17.88 -1.33 -13.36
CA LEU A 111 16.62 -1.41 -14.10
C LEU A 111 15.86 -0.08 -14.04
N SER A 112 16.54 1.01 -13.69
CA SER A 112 15.88 2.30 -13.53
C SER A 112 15.26 2.79 -14.83
N LYS A 113 13.98 3.19 -14.74
CA LYS A 113 13.16 3.63 -15.89
C LYS A 113 12.96 2.57 -16.99
N ALA A 114 13.29 1.31 -16.74
CA ALA A 114 12.97 0.24 -17.68
C ALA A 114 11.45 0.01 -17.76
N ASP A 115 10.97 -0.38 -18.92
CA ASP A 115 9.61 -0.88 -19.09
C ASP A 115 9.62 -2.40 -18.81
N LEU A 116 9.15 -2.78 -17.64
CA LEU A 116 8.97 -4.17 -17.19
C LEU A 116 7.49 -4.56 -17.20
N SER A 117 6.66 -3.84 -17.94
CA SER A 117 5.22 -4.11 -17.96
C SER A 117 4.94 -5.54 -18.45
N LYS A 118 4.18 -6.30 -17.63
CA LYS A 118 3.88 -7.72 -17.85
C LYS A 118 5.08 -8.65 -17.94
N ALA A 119 6.25 -8.24 -17.47
CA ALA A 119 7.41 -9.12 -17.38
C ALA A 119 7.18 -10.19 -16.30
N ASP A 120 7.71 -11.37 -16.54
CA ASP A 120 7.77 -12.45 -15.56
C ASP A 120 9.10 -12.39 -14.83
N LEU A 121 9.07 -11.97 -13.57
CA LEU A 121 10.23 -11.87 -12.68
C LEU A 121 10.18 -12.93 -11.56
N ARG A 122 9.35 -13.98 -11.74
CA ARG A 122 9.19 -15.00 -10.70
C ARG A 122 10.51 -15.71 -10.42
N TYR A 123 10.78 -15.87 -9.12
CA TYR A 123 11.98 -16.56 -8.62
C TYR A 123 13.31 -15.91 -9.05
N SER A 124 13.28 -14.68 -9.60
CA SER A 124 14.50 -13.94 -9.92
C SER A 124 15.22 -13.45 -8.65
N TYR A 125 16.53 -13.26 -8.74
CA TYR A 125 17.32 -12.66 -7.69
C TYR A 125 17.53 -11.16 -7.97
N LEU A 126 16.93 -10.29 -7.16
CA LEU A 126 16.93 -8.83 -7.30
C LEU A 126 17.75 -8.12 -6.21
N GLY A 127 18.65 -8.84 -5.52
CA GLY A 127 19.44 -8.25 -4.44
C GLY A 127 20.27 -7.06 -4.92
N GLY A 128 20.10 -5.87 -4.32
CA GLY A 128 20.79 -4.65 -4.71
C GLY A 128 20.33 -4.01 -6.02
N ALA A 129 19.36 -4.58 -6.73
CA ALA A 129 18.87 -4.03 -8.00
C ALA A 129 18.16 -2.68 -7.80
N ASP A 130 18.32 -1.76 -8.75
CA ASP A 130 17.61 -0.47 -8.78
C ASP A 130 16.44 -0.51 -9.78
N LEU A 131 15.21 -0.56 -9.24
CA LEU A 131 13.95 -0.50 -10.00
C LEU A 131 13.35 0.90 -10.02
N SER A 132 14.11 1.93 -9.67
CA SER A 132 13.59 3.30 -9.57
C SER A 132 12.97 3.78 -10.88
N LYS A 133 11.70 4.21 -10.81
CA LYS A 133 10.92 4.69 -11.97
C LYS A 133 10.65 3.65 -13.07
N ALA A 134 10.90 2.38 -12.80
CA ALA A 134 10.52 1.31 -13.72
C ALA A 134 8.99 1.22 -13.85
N ASP A 135 8.52 0.85 -15.02
CA ASP A 135 7.11 0.48 -15.22
C ASP A 135 6.94 -1.01 -14.91
N LEU A 136 6.34 -1.32 -13.77
CA LEU A 136 6.06 -2.68 -13.31
C LEU A 136 4.59 -3.08 -13.53
N THR A 137 3.84 -2.37 -14.37
CA THR A 137 2.42 -2.62 -14.58
C THR A 137 2.16 -4.08 -14.98
N ALA A 138 1.43 -4.81 -14.14
CA ALA A 138 1.11 -6.23 -14.32
C ALA A 138 2.33 -7.17 -14.40
N ALA A 139 3.50 -6.77 -13.91
CA ALA A 139 4.63 -7.67 -13.71
C ALA A 139 4.35 -8.68 -12.60
N ASP A 140 4.96 -9.87 -12.67
CA ASP A 140 4.87 -10.92 -11.65
C ASP A 140 6.22 -11.07 -10.95
N LEU A 141 6.25 -10.77 -9.63
CA LEU A 141 7.42 -10.93 -8.76
C LEU A 141 7.28 -12.14 -7.80
N GLY A 142 6.38 -13.06 -8.07
CA GLY A 142 6.11 -14.19 -7.16
C GLY A 142 7.36 -15.01 -6.86
N GLY A 143 7.71 -15.17 -5.57
CA GLY A 143 8.89 -15.90 -5.13
C GLY A 143 10.23 -15.24 -5.51
N ALA A 144 10.24 -13.99 -5.98
CA ALA A 144 11.48 -13.27 -6.22
C ALA A 144 12.24 -13.02 -4.90
N TRP A 145 13.58 -12.91 -4.95
CA TRP A 145 14.44 -12.71 -3.81
C TRP A 145 14.95 -11.27 -3.79
N VAL A 146 14.70 -10.54 -2.70
CA VAL A 146 15.07 -9.14 -2.55
C VAL A 146 15.88 -8.90 -1.29
N GLU A 147 16.90 -8.06 -1.42
CA GLU A 147 17.74 -7.54 -0.33
C GLU A 147 18.41 -6.25 -0.81
N GLY A 148 18.24 -5.13 -0.13
CA GLY A 148 18.80 -3.86 -0.59
C GLY A 148 18.23 -3.34 -1.91
N THR A 149 17.19 -3.98 -2.43
CA THR A 149 16.51 -3.61 -3.69
C THR A 149 15.83 -2.24 -3.55
N VAL A 150 15.91 -1.42 -4.59
CA VAL A 150 15.35 -0.07 -4.57
C VAL A 150 14.05 0.01 -5.37
N PHE A 151 12.94 0.24 -4.67
CA PHE A 151 11.61 0.51 -5.24
C PHE A 151 11.28 2.00 -5.08
N GLY A 152 11.96 2.85 -5.84
CA GLY A 152 11.78 4.30 -5.82
C GLY A 152 10.89 4.79 -6.96
N ASP A 153 9.87 5.61 -6.68
CA ASP A 153 8.99 6.24 -7.68
C ASP A 153 8.32 5.23 -8.65
N VAL A 154 7.92 4.05 -8.16
CA VAL A 154 7.23 2.98 -8.90
C VAL A 154 5.79 2.81 -8.42
N ASP A 155 4.90 2.30 -9.29
CA ASP A 155 3.56 1.88 -8.92
C ASP A 155 3.53 0.36 -8.72
N LEU A 156 3.30 -0.10 -7.49
CA LEU A 156 3.22 -1.51 -7.13
C LEU A 156 1.78 -2.03 -7.05
N SER A 157 0.77 -1.19 -7.31
CA SER A 157 -0.64 -1.56 -7.14
C SER A 157 -1.12 -2.65 -8.08
N ALA A 158 -0.53 -2.73 -9.28
CA ALA A 158 -0.86 -3.73 -10.29
C ALA A 158 0.17 -4.88 -10.39
N VAL A 159 1.18 -4.90 -9.51
CA VAL A 159 2.20 -5.96 -9.46
C VAL A 159 1.63 -7.18 -8.76
N THR A 160 1.87 -8.36 -9.31
CA THR A 160 1.46 -9.63 -8.71
C THR A 160 2.61 -10.30 -7.95
N GLY A 161 2.28 -11.18 -7.00
CA GLY A 161 3.27 -11.96 -6.25
C GLY A 161 4.02 -11.23 -5.14
N LEU A 162 3.73 -9.95 -4.86
CA LEU A 162 4.37 -9.19 -3.78
C LEU A 162 4.22 -9.84 -2.38
N ASP A 163 3.16 -10.60 -2.17
CA ASP A 163 2.90 -11.31 -0.92
C ASP A 163 3.71 -12.61 -0.76
N THR A 164 4.39 -13.03 -1.81
CA THR A 164 5.21 -14.25 -1.85
C THR A 164 6.70 -13.99 -2.07
N ILE A 165 7.12 -12.72 -2.10
CA ILE A 165 8.53 -12.32 -2.20
C ILE A 165 9.30 -12.81 -0.96
N ASP A 166 10.50 -13.35 -1.19
CA ASP A 166 11.44 -13.71 -0.15
C ASP A 166 12.40 -12.55 0.17
N HIS A 167 12.26 -11.99 1.38
CA HIS A 167 13.10 -10.90 1.87
C HIS A 167 14.29 -11.44 2.66
N TYR A 168 15.51 -11.29 2.12
CA TYR A 168 16.75 -11.64 2.81
C TYR A 168 17.34 -10.49 3.61
N GLY A 169 16.89 -9.28 3.33
CA GLY A 169 17.26 -8.06 4.04
C GLY A 169 16.30 -6.91 3.69
N PRO A 170 16.45 -5.75 4.36
CA PRO A 170 15.60 -4.61 4.09
C PRO A 170 15.80 -4.09 2.67
N SER A 171 14.72 -3.55 2.08
CA SER A 171 14.71 -2.90 0.78
C SER A 171 14.28 -1.44 0.91
N THR A 172 14.62 -0.60 -0.06
CA THR A 172 14.21 0.81 -0.05
C THR A 172 12.85 0.95 -0.71
N ILE A 173 11.87 1.43 0.06
CA ILE A 173 10.54 1.80 -0.45
C ILE A 173 10.43 3.33 -0.41
N GLY A 174 10.34 3.97 -1.57
CA GLY A 174 10.17 5.41 -1.66
C GLY A 174 8.80 5.87 -1.14
N ILE A 175 8.73 7.07 -0.55
CA ILE A 175 7.44 7.68 -0.18
C ILE A 175 6.58 7.90 -1.42
N ASP A 176 7.18 8.27 -2.53
CA ASP A 176 6.57 8.39 -3.85
C ASP A 176 5.96 7.07 -4.35
N THR A 177 6.63 5.93 -4.14
CA THR A 177 6.12 4.59 -4.42
C THR A 177 4.82 4.31 -3.64
N ILE A 178 4.79 4.69 -2.36
CA ILE A 178 3.60 4.55 -1.53
C ILE A 178 2.43 5.36 -2.08
N TYR A 179 2.68 6.60 -2.51
CA TYR A 179 1.65 7.47 -3.10
C TYR A 179 1.19 6.96 -4.47
N ARG A 180 2.10 6.55 -5.35
CA ARG A 180 1.77 6.01 -6.68
C ARG A 180 0.95 4.74 -6.58
N SER A 181 1.30 3.87 -5.67
CA SER A 181 0.58 2.61 -5.41
C SER A 181 -0.74 2.80 -4.65
N HIS A 182 -1.15 4.05 -4.37
CA HIS A 182 -2.39 4.37 -3.63
C HIS A 182 -2.54 3.59 -2.32
N GLY A 183 -1.42 3.12 -1.73
CA GLY A 183 -1.39 2.25 -0.55
C GLY A 183 -1.85 0.80 -0.81
N ASP A 184 -1.99 0.38 -2.06
CA ASP A 184 -2.30 -1.00 -2.46
C ASP A 184 -1.04 -1.88 -2.49
N ILE A 185 -0.20 -1.75 -1.48
CA ILE A 185 0.98 -2.58 -1.28
C ILE A 185 0.68 -3.57 -0.14
N PRO A 186 0.88 -4.88 -0.33
CA PRO A 186 0.65 -5.86 0.73
C PRO A 186 1.47 -5.55 1.99
N GLU A 187 0.83 -5.67 3.15
CA GLU A 187 1.50 -5.41 4.43
C GLU A 187 2.70 -6.33 4.67
N VAL A 188 2.59 -7.59 4.22
CA VAL A 188 3.66 -8.58 4.33
C VAL A 188 4.91 -8.13 3.56
N PHE A 189 4.74 -7.55 2.36
CA PHE A 189 5.84 -6.99 1.57
C PHE A 189 6.50 -5.80 2.28
N LEU A 190 5.70 -4.83 2.77
CA LEU A 190 6.23 -3.67 3.48
C LEU A 190 7.00 -4.08 4.74
N LYS A 191 6.50 -5.05 5.51
CA LYS A 191 7.20 -5.58 6.69
C LYS A 191 8.50 -6.29 6.31
N GLY A 192 8.47 -7.12 5.30
CA GLY A 192 9.66 -7.79 4.77
C GLY A 192 10.72 -6.79 4.28
N ALA A 193 10.30 -5.72 3.64
CA ALA A 193 11.18 -4.61 3.23
C ALA A 193 11.72 -3.79 4.41
N GLY A 194 11.32 -4.06 5.66
CA GLY A 194 11.81 -3.38 6.85
C GLY A 194 11.04 -2.12 7.22
N VAL A 195 9.84 -1.92 6.66
CA VAL A 195 8.99 -0.77 7.03
C VAL A 195 8.34 -1.04 8.40
N ASP A 196 8.47 -0.08 9.32
CA ASP A 196 7.94 -0.19 10.69
C ASP A 196 6.40 -0.24 10.72
N ASP A 197 5.84 -1.07 11.62
CA ASP A 197 4.39 -1.25 11.77
C ASP A 197 3.64 0.06 12.05
N THR A 198 4.25 0.97 12.81
CA THR A 198 3.68 2.29 13.11
C THR A 198 3.58 3.13 11.83
N PHE A 199 4.61 3.06 10.97
CA PHE A 199 4.63 3.77 9.71
C PHE A 199 3.65 3.16 8.71
N ILE A 200 3.54 1.84 8.62
CA ILE A 200 2.52 1.15 7.80
C ILE A 200 1.11 1.61 8.19
N THR A 201 0.84 1.67 9.50
CA THR A 201 -0.43 2.17 10.03
C THR A 201 -0.67 3.63 9.62
N TYR A 202 0.37 4.47 9.69
CA TYR A 202 0.30 5.88 9.32
C TYR A 202 0.08 6.10 7.81
N ILE A 203 0.76 5.34 6.95
CA ILE A 203 0.56 5.36 5.49
C ILE A 203 -0.90 5.17 5.12
N ARG A 204 -1.55 4.16 5.69
CA ARG A 204 -2.97 3.87 5.44
C ARG A 204 -3.87 5.05 5.79
N SER A 205 -3.51 5.79 6.85
CA SER A 205 -4.25 6.99 7.25
C SER A 205 -4.05 8.19 6.32
N LEU A 206 -2.86 8.33 5.73
CA LEU A 206 -2.53 9.43 4.82
C LEU A 206 -3.20 9.31 3.45
N LEU A 207 -3.30 8.09 2.93
CA LEU A 207 -3.72 7.85 1.54
C LEU A 207 -5.23 7.78 1.34
N GLY A 208 -6.00 8.17 2.37
CA GLY A 208 -7.45 8.26 2.24
C GLY A 208 -8.13 6.92 1.96
N LYS A 209 -7.42 5.78 2.04
CA LYS A 209 -8.04 4.46 2.21
C LYS A 209 -8.62 4.35 3.63
N ALA A 210 -9.20 5.46 4.06
CA ALA A 210 -9.99 5.65 5.26
C ALA A 210 -11.24 4.74 5.30
N ASN A 211 -11.29 3.67 4.49
CA ASN A 211 -12.37 2.71 4.55
C ASN A 211 -12.20 1.67 5.67
N GLU A 212 -11.11 1.75 6.45
CA GLU A 212 -10.96 0.95 7.68
C GLU A 212 -10.74 1.78 8.95
N TYR A 213 -10.60 3.10 8.84
CA TYR A 213 -10.57 3.97 10.01
C TYR A 213 -11.92 4.64 10.18
N TYR A 214 -12.68 4.12 11.12
CA TYR A 214 -13.87 4.83 11.58
C TYR A 214 -13.42 6.13 12.23
N SER A 215 -13.81 7.25 11.64
CA SER A 215 -13.62 8.52 12.30
C SER A 215 -14.79 8.78 13.24
N CYS A 216 -14.52 9.04 14.49
CA CYS A 216 -15.55 9.40 15.43
C CYS A 216 -15.30 10.75 16.09
N PHE A 217 -16.36 11.49 16.29
CA PHE A 217 -16.36 12.69 17.13
C PHE A 217 -16.88 12.31 18.52
N ILE A 218 -16.09 12.61 19.57
CA ILE A 218 -16.49 12.33 20.95
C ILE A 218 -17.09 13.59 21.56
N SER A 219 -18.41 13.58 21.76
CA SER A 219 -19.12 14.63 22.47
C SER A 219 -19.32 14.29 23.95
N TYR A 220 -18.95 15.20 24.83
CA TYR A 220 -19.00 15.01 26.28
C TYR A 220 -19.05 16.34 27.05
N SER A 221 -19.50 16.30 28.30
CA SER A 221 -19.37 17.42 29.22
C SER A 221 -17.95 17.51 29.80
N SER A 222 -17.36 18.69 29.92
CA SER A 222 -16.02 18.88 30.51
C SER A 222 -15.88 18.25 31.90
N LYS A 223 -16.98 18.06 32.62
CA LYS A 223 -16.99 17.37 33.93
C LYS A 223 -16.80 15.86 33.81
N ASP A 224 -16.97 15.29 32.62
CA ASP A 224 -16.80 13.86 32.34
C ASP A 224 -15.46 13.56 31.66
N ASN A 225 -14.54 14.53 31.66
CA ASN A 225 -13.25 14.46 30.98
C ASN A 225 -12.41 13.23 31.31
N SER A 226 -12.46 12.75 32.56
CA SER A 226 -11.69 11.55 32.96
C SER A 226 -12.13 10.30 32.21
N PHE A 227 -13.43 10.10 32.00
CA PHE A 227 -13.97 9.00 31.24
C PHE A 227 -13.74 9.20 29.73
N ALA A 228 -14.03 10.38 29.24
CA ALA A 228 -13.88 10.73 27.82
C ALA A 228 -12.43 10.56 27.34
N ARG A 229 -11.44 10.98 28.13
CA ARG A 229 -10.00 10.82 27.84
C ARG A 229 -9.58 9.34 27.86
N ARG A 230 -10.05 8.55 28.82
CA ARG A 230 -9.80 7.10 28.82
C ARG A 230 -10.34 6.46 27.56
N LEU A 231 -11.59 6.75 27.22
CA LEU A 231 -12.24 6.21 26.02
C LEU A 231 -11.53 6.64 24.74
N TYR A 232 -11.12 7.90 24.65
CA TYR A 232 -10.31 8.43 23.56
C TYR A 232 -9.00 7.65 23.38
N ASN A 233 -8.21 7.50 24.45
CA ASN A 233 -6.93 6.80 24.40
C ASN A 233 -7.10 5.32 23.97
N ASP A 234 -8.12 4.65 24.50
CA ASP A 234 -8.38 3.25 24.16
C ASP A 234 -8.88 3.10 22.72
N LEU A 235 -9.69 4.01 22.20
CA LEU A 235 -10.10 4.02 20.79
C LEU A 235 -8.92 4.29 19.87
N GLN A 236 -8.05 5.23 20.20
CA GLN A 236 -6.83 5.52 19.44
C GLN A 236 -5.89 4.29 19.40
N SER A 237 -5.71 3.60 20.54
CA SER A 237 -4.88 2.37 20.58
C SER A 237 -5.45 1.21 19.75
N HIS A 238 -6.72 1.28 19.36
CA HIS A 238 -7.40 0.33 18.47
C HIS A 238 -7.64 0.91 17.06
N ASN A 239 -6.87 1.90 16.66
CA ASN A 239 -6.90 2.52 15.33
C ASN A 239 -8.25 3.19 14.96
N VAL A 240 -9.06 3.59 15.94
CA VAL A 240 -10.24 4.42 15.71
C VAL A 240 -9.83 5.89 15.80
N ARG A 241 -9.85 6.60 14.68
CA ARG A 241 -9.52 8.02 14.64
C ARG A 241 -10.61 8.84 15.31
N CYS A 242 -10.30 9.45 16.45
CA CYS A 242 -11.26 10.27 17.21
C CYS A 242 -10.87 11.73 17.20
N TRP A 243 -11.86 12.61 16.99
CA TRP A 243 -11.74 14.00 17.30
C TRP A 243 -12.16 14.25 18.77
N PHE A 244 -11.30 14.90 19.53
CA PHE A 244 -11.48 15.13 20.96
C PHE A 244 -11.23 16.60 21.27
N ALA A 245 -12.27 17.33 21.61
CA ALA A 245 -12.25 18.81 21.71
C ALA A 245 -11.05 19.45 22.44
N PRO A 246 -10.55 18.92 23.56
CA PRO A 246 -9.39 19.52 24.24
C PRO A 246 -8.07 19.45 23.45
N GLU A 247 -7.95 18.47 22.53
CA GLU A 247 -6.72 18.24 21.76
C GLU A 247 -6.81 18.87 20.35
N ASP A 248 -8.02 18.89 19.75
CA ASP A 248 -8.19 19.18 18.32
C ASP A 248 -8.75 20.59 18.03
N LEU A 249 -9.28 21.32 19.04
CA LEU A 249 -9.70 22.70 18.86
C LEU A 249 -8.52 23.66 18.78
N LYS A 250 -8.44 24.46 17.73
CA LYS A 250 -7.41 25.49 17.57
C LYS A 250 -7.64 26.66 18.54
N TRP A 251 -6.56 27.21 19.04
CA TRP A 251 -6.62 28.40 19.89
C TRP A 251 -7.26 29.58 19.14
N GLY A 252 -8.33 30.16 19.73
CA GLY A 252 -9.09 31.26 19.13
C GLY A 252 -10.25 30.82 18.24
N GLU A 253 -10.44 29.54 17.98
CA GLU A 253 -11.58 29.03 17.22
C GLU A 253 -12.88 29.09 18.03
N LYS A 254 -13.99 29.45 17.37
CA LYS A 254 -15.30 29.43 18.02
C LYS A 254 -15.72 27.98 18.24
N ILE A 255 -15.86 27.59 19.50
CA ILE A 255 -16.18 26.20 19.91
C ILE A 255 -17.39 25.64 19.14
N ARG A 256 -18.44 26.44 18.91
CA ARG A 256 -19.65 26.03 18.21
C ARG A 256 -19.39 25.64 16.75
N THR A 257 -18.66 26.49 16.05
CA THR A 257 -18.33 26.25 14.63
C THR A 257 -17.43 25.02 14.48
N GLY A 258 -16.43 24.85 15.37
CA GLY A 258 -15.56 23.68 15.35
C GLY A 258 -16.30 22.37 15.63
N ILE A 259 -17.28 22.36 16.52
CA ILE A 259 -18.11 21.19 16.82
C ILE A 259 -19.03 20.85 15.64
N ASP A 260 -19.71 21.81 15.05
CA ASP A 260 -20.60 21.59 13.89
C ASP A 260 -19.82 21.06 12.68
N GLU A 261 -18.61 21.58 12.45
CA GLU A 261 -17.71 21.06 11.43
C GLU A 261 -17.21 19.64 11.75
N ALA A 262 -16.89 19.38 13.02
CA ALA A 262 -16.45 18.04 13.44
C ALA A 262 -17.56 17.01 13.26
N ILE A 263 -18.80 17.31 13.65
CA ILE A 263 -19.95 16.41 13.42
C ILE A 263 -20.18 16.15 11.92
N SER A 264 -19.95 17.15 11.07
CA SER A 264 -20.14 17.01 9.62
C SER A 264 -19.03 16.20 8.94
N ARG A 265 -17.79 16.26 9.45
CA ARG A 265 -16.60 15.63 8.86
C ARG A 265 -16.35 14.19 9.33
N HIS A 266 -16.84 13.81 10.52
CA HIS A 266 -16.59 12.50 11.09
C HIS A 266 -17.74 11.54 10.81
N ASP A 267 -17.42 10.25 10.63
CA ASP A 267 -18.40 9.23 10.26
C ASP A 267 -19.38 8.93 11.37
N LYS A 268 -18.93 8.99 12.61
CA LYS A 268 -19.66 8.57 13.79
C LYS A 268 -19.63 9.66 14.86
N LEU A 269 -20.73 9.83 15.58
CA LEU A 269 -20.83 10.65 16.77
C LEU A 269 -20.95 9.74 18.00
N LEU A 270 -19.90 9.71 18.82
CA LEU A 270 -19.90 9.02 20.11
C LEU A 270 -20.34 10.02 21.20
N LEU A 271 -21.54 9.83 21.72
CA LEU A 271 -22.19 10.76 22.62
C LEU A 271 -22.15 10.24 24.06
N ILE A 272 -21.42 10.93 24.95
CA ILE A 272 -21.31 10.58 26.36
C ILE A 272 -22.46 11.19 27.16
N LEU A 273 -23.37 10.34 27.62
CA LEU A 273 -24.57 10.73 28.37
C LEU A 273 -24.32 10.63 29.88
N SER A 274 -24.41 11.77 30.56
CA SER A 274 -24.30 11.91 32.00
C SER A 274 -25.26 12.97 32.53
N LYS A 275 -25.41 13.05 33.84
CA LYS A 275 -26.13 14.16 34.49
C LYS A 275 -25.59 15.56 34.12
N HIS A 276 -24.31 15.63 33.75
CA HIS A 276 -23.66 16.87 33.36
C HIS A 276 -23.90 17.21 31.87
N SER A 277 -23.84 16.22 31.00
CA SER A 277 -24.09 16.43 29.58
C SER A 277 -25.57 16.73 29.31
N ILE A 278 -26.51 16.05 29.97
CA ILE A 278 -27.95 16.28 29.81
C ILE A 278 -28.37 17.70 30.25
N ALA A 279 -27.69 18.24 31.24
CA ALA A 279 -27.93 19.62 31.70
C ALA A 279 -27.33 20.68 30.75
N SER A 280 -26.54 20.28 29.75
CA SER A 280 -25.94 21.20 28.79
C SER A 280 -26.89 21.41 27.60
N GLY A 281 -27.15 22.66 27.22
CA GLY A 281 -28.02 22.93 26.06
C GLY A 281 -27.43 22.58 24.69
N TRP A 282 -26.27 21.90 24.65
CA TRP A 282 -25.57 21.48 23.42
C TRP A 282 -26.04 20.15 22.88
N ILE A 283 -26.33 19.23 23.77
CA ILE A 283 -26.57 17.83 23.42
C ILE A 283 -27.81 17.64 22.53
N GLU A 284 -28.83 18.46 22.73
CA GLU A 284 -30.04 18.42 21.90
C GLU A 284 -29.73 18.75 20.43
N HIS A 285 -28.87 19.75 20.20
CA HIS A 285 -28.48 20.13 18.85
C HIS A 285 -27.65 19.03 18.17
N GLU A 286 -26.69 18.47 18.89
CA GLU A 286 -25.84 17.38 18.39
C GLU A 286 -26.64 16.13 18.05
N VAL A 287 -27.60 15.77 18.90
CA VAL A 287 -28.52 14.64 18.67
C VAL A 287 -29.36 14.87 17.40
N LYS A 288 -30.00 16.03 17.30
CA LYS A 288 -30.84 16.38 16.13
C LYS A 288 -30.00 16.40 14.83
N THR A 289 -28.78 16.93 14.88
CA THR A 289 -27.89 16.96 13.72
C THR A 289 -27.49 15.55 13.30
N ALA A 290 -27.13 14.68 14.24
CA ALA A 290 -26.75 13.30 13.96
C ALA A 290 -27.93 12.49 13.39
N LEU A 291 -29.13 12.61 13.98
CA LEU A 291 -30.32 11.91 13.49
C LEU A 291 -30.75 12.37 12.10
N ALA A 292 -30.71 13.68 11.82
CA ALA A 292 -30.97 14.21 10.48
C ALA A 292 -29.97 13.67 9.44
N ARG A 293 -28.71 13.52 9.83
CA ARG A 293 -27.68 12.95 9.00
C ARG A 293 -27.91 11.47 8.72
N GLU A 294 -28.31 10.67 9.71
CA GLU A 294 -28.66 9.26 9.54
C GLU A 294 -29.81 9.05 8.55
N GLN A 295 -30.84 9.92 8.62
CA GLN A 295 -31.97 9.86 7.68
C GLN A 295 -31.51 10.12 6.23
N LYS A 296 -30.56 11.06 6.04
CA LYS A 296 -30.02 11.40 4.73
C LYS A 296 -29.07 10.33 4.19
N GLU A 297 -28.15 9.85 5.02
CA GLU A 297 -27.07 8.93 4.63
C GLU A 297 -27.44 7.45 4.74
N LYS A 298 -28.59 7.13 5.36
CA LYS A 298 -29.12 5.77 5.60
C LYS A 298 -28.13 4.85 6.32
N ARG A 299 -27.29 5.43 7.18
CA ARG A 299 -26.31 4.71 8.01
C ARG A 299 -26.37 5.18 9.45
N THR A 300 -25.90 4.35 10.40
CA THR A 300 -25.84 4.75 11.82
C THR A 300 -24.69 5.73 12.03
N VAL A 301 -24.99 6.93 12.53
CA VAL A 301 -24.06 7.99 12.89
C VAL A 301 -23.95 8.15 14.40
N LEU A 302 -25.04 8.05 15.14
CA LEU A 302 -25.12 8.31 16.58
C LEU A 302 -24.87 7.04 17.41
N PHE A 303 -23.84 7.07 18.25
CA PHE A 303 -23.46 6.03 19.20
C PHE A 303 -23.54 6.57 20.64
N PRO A 304 -24.70 6.46 21.32
CA PRO A 304 -24.85 6.95 22.67
C PRO A 304 -24.25 5.97 23.68
N VAL A 305 -23.45 6.48 24.61
CA VAL A 305 -22.94 5.74 25.77
C VAL A 305 -23.26 6.48 27.07
N ARG A 306 -23.64 5.78 28.11
CA ARG A 306 -23.99 6.39 29.40
C ARG A 306 -22.95 6.08 30.46
N VAL A 307 -22.67 7.04 31.33
CA VAL A 307 -21.81 6.88 32.51
C VAL A 307 -22.59 6.95 33.83
N ASP A 308 -23.86 7.30 33.77
CA ASP A 308 -24.82 7.25 34.87
C ASP A 308 -26.27 6.97 34.36
N ARG A 309 -27.28 7.15 35.21
CA ARG A 309 -28.67 6.85 34.86
C ARG A 309 -29.46 8.07 34.38
N ALA A 310 -28.87 9.24 34.36
CA ALA A 310 -29.60 10.51 34.14
C ALA A 310 -30.37 10.58 32.83
N VAL A 311 -29.91 9.89 31.77
CA VAL A 311 -30.63 9.83 30.50
C VAL A 311 -31.99 9.14 30.60
N PHE A 312 -32.15 8.18 31.55
CA PHE A 312 -33.41 7.48 31.74
C PHE A 312 -34.41 8.29 32.58
N ASP A 313 -33.90 9.21 33.38
CA ASP A 313 -34.72 10.06 34.25
C ASP A 313 -35.00 11.45 33.60
N SER A 314 -34.46 11.69 32.44
CA SER A 314 -34.59 12.99 31.71
C SER A 314 -35.96 13.14 31.06
N PRO A 315 -36.64 14.29 31.25
CA PRO A 315 -37.91 14.60 30.61
C PRO A 315 -37.78 15.19 29.20
N PHE A 316 -36.59 15.42 28.70
CA PHE A 316 -36.36 16.04 27.38
C PHE A 316 -36.76 15.11 26.23
N ASP A 317 -37.42 15.65 25.22
CA ASP A 317 -37.91 14.89 24.06
C ASP A 317 -36.80 14.10 23.35
N TRP A 318 -35.64 14.72 23.11
CA TRP A 318 -34.47 14.06 22.49
C TRP A 318 -33.95 12.87 23.34
N ALA A 319 -34.02 12.96 24.68
CA ALA A 319 -33.60 11.86 25.55
C ALA A 319 -34.62 10.71 25.54
N ILE A 320 -35.91 11.04 25.40
CA ILE A 320 -36.99 10.08 25.22
C ILE A 320 -36.78 9.35 23.88
N GLU A 321 -36.55 10.07 22.80
CA GLU A 321 -36.30 9.52 21.46
C GLU A 321 -35.14 8.55 21.46
N ILE A 322 -33.95 8.95 22.01
CA ILE A 322 -32.77 8.07 22.10
C ILE A 322 -33.07 6.78 22.89
N ARG A 323 -33.80 6.88 24.00
CA ARG A 323 -34.15 5.71 24.81
C ARG A 323 -35.04 4.71 24.08
N HIS A 324 -35.92 5.19 23.22
CA HIS A 324 -36.84 4.35 22.47
C HIS A 324 -36.21 3.77 21.19
N GLU A 325 -35.36 4.52 20.54
CA GLU A 325 -34.83 4.16 19.23
C GLU A 325 -33.43 3.56 19.24
N ARG A 326 -32.67 3.72 20.34
CA ARG A 326 -31.25 3.39 20.39
C ARG A 326 -30.85 2.45 21.52
N ASN A 327 -29.91 1.56 21.20
CA ASN A 327 -29.20 0.80 22.22
C ASN A 327 -28.11 1.69 22.83
N ILE A 328 -28.26 2.07 24.10
CA ILE A 328 -27.31 2.92 24.80
C ILE A 328 -26.23 2.06 25.48
N GLY A 329 -24.96 2.27 25.09
CA GLY A 329 -23.83 1.58 25.70
C GLY A 329 -23.71 1.86 27.20
N ASP A 330 -23.58 0.84 28.03
CA ASP A 330 -23.50 0.99 29.48
C ASP A 330 -22.07 1.03 30.00
N PHE A 331 -21.62 2.23 30.36
CA PHE A 331 -20.32 2.46 31.00
C PHE A 331 -20.46 2.96 32.45
N THR A 332 -21.59 2.71 33.12
CA THR A 332 -21.80 3.19 34.50
C THR A 332 -20.77 2.65 35.48
N ARG A 333 -20.15 1.51 35.19
CA ARG A 333 -19.09 0.89 35.98
C ARG A 333 -17.70 1.06 35.38
N TRP A 334 -17.48 2.11 34.59
CA TRP A 334 -16.23 2.33 33.85
C TRP A 334 -14.95 2.39 34.72
N LYS A 335 -15.07 2.63 36.02
CA LYS A 335 -13.95 2.61 36.97
C LYS A 335 -13.47 1.19 37.27
N ASN A 336 -14.34 0.18 37.13
CA ASN A 336 -13.93 -1.22 37.18
C ASN A 336 -13.33 -1.62 35.84
N HIS A 337 -12.15 -2.24 35.85
CA HIS A 337 -11.40 -2.58 34.64
C HIS A 337 -12.17 -3.60 33.77
N ASP A 338 -12.65 -4.66 34.36
CA ASP A 338 -13.31 -5.76 33.62
C ASP A 338 -14.65 -5.35 33.02
N ASP A 339 -15.44 -4.58 33.78
CA ASP A 339 -16.72 -4.06 33.30
C ASP A 339 -16.50 -3.04 32.18
N TYR A 340 -15.47 -2.20 32.28
CA TYR A 340 -15.08 -1.29 31.24
C TYR A 340 -14.65 -2.03 29.95
N GLN A 341 -13.75 -3.01 30.06
CA GLN A 341 -13.25 -3.76 28.91
C GLN A 341 -14.37 -4.50 28.16
N LYS A 342 -15.33 -5.08 28.88
CA LYS A 342 -16.51 -5.71 28.27
C LYS A 342 -17.34 -4.70 27.47
N ALA A 343 -17.61 -3.53 28.06
CA ALA A 343 -18.38 -2.48 27.40
C ALA A 343 -17.63 -1.89 26.20
N PHE A 344 -16.32 -1.69 26.36
CA PHE A 344 -15.43 -1.17 25.29
C PHE A 344 -15.33 -2.11 24.10
N THR A 345 -15.10 -3.40 24.32
CA THR A 345 -15.04 -4.41 23.25
C THR A 345 -16.34 -4.45 22.44
N ARG A 346 -17.49 -4.32 23.12
CA ARG A 346 -18.79 -4.25 22.44
C ARG A 346 -18.92 -2.98 21.62
N LEU A 347 -18.57 -1.82 22.19
CA LEU A 347 -18.60 -0.53 21.49
C LEU A 347 -17.71 -0.57 20.25
N LEU A 348 -16.48 -1.05 20.37
CA LEU A 348 -15.53 -1.17 19.28
C LEU A 348 -16.08 -2.01 18.13
N ARG A 349 -16.63 -3.20 18.44
CA ARG A 349 -17.28 -4.06 17.45
C ARG A 349 -18.44 -3.32 16.76
N ASP A 350 -19.30 -2.67 17.52
CA ASP A 350 -20.50 -2.02 16.98
C ASP A 350 -20.14 -0.76 16.16
N LEU A 351 -19.03 -0.07 16.49
CA LEU A 351 -18.45 0.98 15.66
C LEU A 351 -17.90 0.44 14.32
N MET A 352 -17.30 -0.75 14.31
CA MET A 352 -16.69 -1.37 13.12
C MET A 352 -17.69 -2.06 12.18
N THR A 353 -18.79 -2.63 12.69
CA THR A 353 -19.72 -3.46 11.90
C THR A 353 -20.76 -2.68 11.11
N GLY A 354 -20.89 -1.39 11.30
CA GLY A 354 -21.93 -0.56 10.65
C GLY A 354 -21.89 -0.55 9.12
N ASP A 355 -20.77 -0.88 8.48
CA ASP A 355 -20.55 -0.73 7.04
C ASP A 355 -20.47 -2.04 6.25
N GLN A 356 -20.32 -3.19 6.90
CA GLN A 356 -20.21 -4.48 6.18
C GLN A 356 -21.51 -4.89 5.46
N LYS A 357 -22.68 -4.43 5.90
CA LYS A 357 -23.97 -4.75 5.25
C LYS A 357 -24.22 -3.99 3.95
N MET A 358 -23.52 -2.92 3.66
CA MET A 358 -23.66 -2.18 2.39
C MET A 358 -22.78 -2.74 1.28
N ARG A 359 -21.56 -3.20 1.59
CA ARG A 359 -20.65 -3.75 0.58
C ARG A 359 -21.15 -5.01 -0.11
N SER A 360 -21.95 -5.83 0.56
CA SER A 360 -22.59 -7.00 -0.06
C SER A 360 -23.77 -6.67 -0.98
N ARG A 361 -24.30 -5.44 -0.95
CA ARG A 361 -25.38 -4.99 -1.84
C ARG A 361 -24.87 -4.27 -3.08
N ASP A 362 -23.77 -3.54 -3.00
CA ASP A 362 -23.20 -2.82 -4.15
C ASP A 362 -22.42 -3.74 -5.09
N ALA A 363 -21.84 -4.83 -4.56
CA ALA A 363 -21.19 -5.88 -5.37
C ALA A 363 -22.18 -6.70 -6.22
N THR A 364 -23.47 -6.69 -5.87
CA THR A 364 -24.51 -7.44 -6.62
C THR A 364 -25.29 -6.59 -7.63
N THR A 365 -25.03 -5.29 -7.71
CA THR A 365 -25.75 -4.37 -8.62
C THR A 365 -24.98 -3.96 -9.87
N ASN A 366 -23.69 -4.37 -9.98
CA ASN A 366 -22.85 -4.06 -11.15
C ASN A 366 -22.79 -5.20 -12.19
N ASP A 367 -23.57 -6.26 -12.00
CA ASP A 367 -23.68 -7.40 -12.94
C ASP A 367 -25.08 -7.47 -13.57
N ARG A 368 -25.59 -6.33 -14.07
CA ARG A 368 -26.77 -6.35 -14.97
C ARG A 368 -26.65 -5.29 -16.06
#